data_c1b9b53f711ee221f0ef584c36d4a2aa
#
_entry.id   c1b9b53f711ee221f0ef584c36d4a2aa
#
_cell.length_a   1.000
_cell.length_b   1.000
_cell.length_c   1.000
_cell.angle_alpha   90.00
_cell.angle_beta   90.00
_cell.angle_gamma   90.00
#
_symmetry.space_group_name_H-M   'P 1'
#
loop_
_entity.id
_entity.type
_entity.pdbx_description
1 polymer ?
#
loop_
_entity_poly.entity_id
_entity_poly.type
_entity_poly.pdbx_seq_one_letter_code
_entity_poly.pdbx_strand_id
1 'polypeptide(L)'
;MNKFLLASIAALFTWNLQAQFWSEVDSDFPTESTGISRFSIVDENVAWGIGYNGINPENNIQQFSKTTDAGSTWNAGSIGIGNTNLGIGDIAAIDGQTAFIAVYPRIAGQNGGIWKTEDGGGSWAKISQTEFTSSGSFPNTIHFFDTDNGVVTGDPVNGNWEIYTTADGGSTFTPVPAANIPAPQTNETGYLAQNTASGDSIWFTTSTGRIFHSTNRGLNWNVYQSPISDFGGSEVSGDISFADASKGILQTNAAILYSTTNAGQTWTQIVTSGTGTPYGDNIAYLPFTSYIVSVGSDPNFAGSSYSVNDGVTWVNIDTKQHVDVAFLNTSAGYSGGFTSDTNTTGVFKYVGDVLSAGDEFAFAKAISLYPNPTRNELNISGTDRVLNLELFNLSGQSLKVFQPSHSLSLEGLPTGLYLLKITTPLGMQSIPVLKN
;
A
#
# COMPACT_ATOMS: atom_id res chain seq x y z
N MET A 1 24.89 16.02 70.32
CA MET A 1 24.16 14.97 69.57
C MET A 1 23.61 15.60 68.32
N ASN A 2 24.35 15.54 67.21
CA ASN A 2 23.92 16.07 65.88
C ASN A 2 23.27 14.95 65.14
N LYS A 3 22.00 15.12 64.78
CA LYS A 3 21.29 14.22 63.87
C LYS A 3 21.52 14.70 62.43
N PHE A 4 22.27 13.95 61.65
CA PHE A 4 22.37 14.12 60.23
C PHE A 4 21.11 13.51 59.57
N LEU A 5 20.36 14.34 58.91
CA LEU A 5 19.25 13.90 58.02
C LEU A 5 19.82 13.59 56.63
N LEU A 6 19.90 12.32 56.25
CA LEU A 6 20.17 11.92 54.85
C LEU A 6 18.88 12.11 54.04
N ALA A 7 18.88 13.09 53.15
CA ALA A 7 17.85 13.21 52.10
C ALA A 7 18.29 12.39 50.91
N SER A 8 17.62 11.25 50.69
CA SER A 8 17.78 10.44 49.49
C SER A 8 17.05 11.13 48.33
N ILE A 9 17.78 11.70 47.38
CA ILE A 9 17.22 12.19 46.12
C ILE A 9 17.03 10.96 45.22
N ALA A 10 15.79 10.50 45.11
CA ALA A 10 15.39 9.53 44.06
C ALA A 10 15.33 10.28 42.74
N ALA A 11 16.34 10.12 41.89
CA ALA A 11 16.27 10.54 40.51
C ALA A 11 15.27 9.64 39.76
N LEU A 12 14.08 10.16 39.51
CA LEU A 12 13.11 9.55 38.60
C LEU A 12 13.64 9.70 37.15
N PHE A 13 14.31 8.68 36.67
CA PHE A 13 14.52 8.53 35.23
C PHE A 13 13.17 8.23 34.59
N THR A 14 12.52 9.24 34.03
CA THR A 14 11.43 9.04 33.09
C THR A 14 12.03 8.52 31.80
N TRP A 15 12.01 7.22 31.62
CA TRP A 15 12.20 6.64 30.30
C TRP A 15 10.99 7.06 29.45
N ASN A 16 11.19 7.99 28.54
CA ASN A 16 10.24 8.18 27.46
C ASN A 16 10.29 6.90 26.62
N LEU A 17 9.38 5.96 26.89
CA LEU A 17 9.05 4.90 25.93
C LEU A 17 8.38 5.58 24.74
N GLN A 18 9.19 5.99 23.78
CA GLN A 18 8.68 6.39 22.49
C GLN A 18 8.13 5.11 21.85
N ALA A 19 6.85 5.07 21.56
CA ALA A 19 6.23 3.92 20.91
C ALA A 19 7.00 3.64 19.60
N GLN A 20 7.40 2.39 19.40
CA GLN A 20 8.17 1.98 18.23
C GLN A 20 7.25 1.97 17.03
N PHE A 21 7.56 2.76 16.01
CA PHE A 21 6.76 2.79 14.77
C PHE A 21 7.09 1.60 13.85
N TRP A 22 8.37 1.29 13.72
CA TRP A 22 8.88 0.19 12.92
C TRP A 22 9.57 -0.87 13.79
N SER A 23 9.34 -2.13 13.47
CA SER A 23 10.17 -3.26 13.92
C SER A 23 10.99 -3.77 12.75
N GLU A 24 12.31 -3.82 12.89
CA GLU A 24 13.18 -4.37 11.85
C GLU A 24 13.12 -5.88 11.86
N VAL A 25 13.03 -6.46 10.66
CA VAL A 25 12.98 -7.91 10.42
C VAL A 25 13.92 -8.22 9.27
N ASP A 26 14.55 -9.39 9.32
CA ASP A 26 15.38 -9.90 8.24
C ASP A 26 14.52 -10.20 6.99
N SER A 27 14.95 -9.69 5.85
CA SER A 27 14.33 -9.97 4.55
C SER A 27 14.75 -11.30 3.95
N ASP A 28 15.72 -12.00 4.55
CA ASP A 28 16.33 -13.26 4.07
C ASP A 28 17.05 -13.15 2.71
N PHE A 29 17.29 -11.94 2.19
CA PHE A 29 18.07 -11.81 0.97
C PHE A 29 19.53 -12.22 1.20
N PRO A 30 20.10 -13.06 0.34
CA PRO A 30 21.44 -13.62 0.55
C PRO A 30 22.59 -12.66 0.30
N THR A 31 22.31 -11.44 -0.16
CA THR A 31 23.30 -10.45 -0.57
C THR A 31 23.11 -9.15 0.21
N GLU A 32 24.20 -8.63 0.78
CA GLU A 32 24.23 -7.30 1.42
C GLU A 32 23.75 -6.22 0.46
N SER A 33 23.16 -5.16 1.02
CA SER A 33 22.62 -4.02 0.30
C SER A 33 21.53 -4.39 -0.72
N THR A 34 20.85 -5.51 -0.49
CA THR A 34 19.61 -5.84 -1.20
C THR A 34 18.43 -5.26 -0.43
N GLY A 35 17.64 -4.45 -1.09
CA GLY A 35 16.43 -3.85 -0.54
C GLY A 35 15.17 -4.41 -1.18
N ILE A 36 14.01 -3.98 -0.69
CA ILE A 36 12.71 -4.22 -1.32
C ILE A 36 12.25 -2.93 -1.99
N SER A 37 12.06 -2.98 -3.30
CA SER A 37 11.64 -1.82 -4.11
C SER A 37 10.12 -1.73 -4.31
N ARG A 38 9.39 -2.79 -4.01
CA ARG A 38 7.93 -2.83 -4.12
C ARG A 38 7.34 -3.93 -3.25
N PHE A 39 6.26 -3.60 -2.55
CA PHE A 39 5.45 -4.58 -1.81
C PHE A 39 4.11 -4.85 -2.50
N SER A 40 3.65 -6.10 -2.37
CA SER A 40 2.27 -6.50 -2.60
C SER A 40 1.75 -7.14 -1.32
N ILE A 41 0.91 -6.43 -0.59
CA ILE A 41 0.33 -6.88 0.68
C ILE A 41 -1.04 -7.46 0.39
N VAL A 42 -1.21 -8.77 0.61
CA VAL A 42 -2.43 -9.50 0.30
C VAL A 42 -3.45 -9.38 1.44
N ASP A 43 -3.00 -9.67 2.65
CA ASP A 43 -3.77 -9.59 3.88
C ASP A 43 -2.85 -9.31 5.08
N GLU A 44 -3.37 -9.36 6.30
CA GLU A 44 -2.60 -9.08 7.51
C GLU A 44 -1.45 -10.08 7.76
N ASN A 45 -1.48 -11.26 7.13
CA ASN A 45 -0.48 -12.32 7.31
C ASN A 45 0.48 -12.42 6.11
N VAL A 46 -0.02 -12.13 4.89
CA VAL A 46 0.69 -12.43 3.64
C VAL A 46 1.11 -11.14 2.94
N ALA A 47 2.41 -11.01 2.70
CA ALA A 47 2.99 -9.97 1.86
C ALA A 47 4.17 -10.51 1.06
N TRP A 48 4.36 -9.95 -0.14
CA TRP A 48 5.47 -10.23 -1.04
C TRP A 48 6.22 -8.92 -1.32
N GLY A 49 7.54 -9.04 -1.55
CA GLY A 49 8.36 -7.91 -1.97
C GLY A 49 9.37 -8.33 -3.03
N ILE A 50 9.67 -7.46 -4.00
CA ILE A 50 10.69 -7.70 -5.04
C ILE A 50 12.01 -7.06 -4.67
N GLY A 51 13.11 -7.77 -4.95
CA GLY A 51 14.46 -7.38 -4.60
C GLY A 51 15.02 -6.25 -5.46
N TYR A 52 15.81 -5.38 -4.86
CA TYR A 52 16.50 -4.24 -5.47
C TYR A 52 17.96 -4.17 -4.99
N ASN A 53 18.90 -3.91 -5.91
CA ASN A 53 20.31 -3.73 -5.55
C ASN A 53 20.62 -2.28 -5.18
N GLY A 54 20.85 -2.02 -3.90
CA GLY A 54 21.12 -0.67 -3.39
C GLY A 54 22.50 -0.14 -3.69
N ILE A 55 23.50 -1.00 -4.06
CA ILE A 55 24.84 -0.55 -4.42
C ILE A 55 24.90 -0.14 -5.90
N ASN A 56 24.29 -0.96 -6.75
CA ASN A 56 24.27 -0.73 -8.19
C ASN A 56 22.90 -1.09 -8.75
N PRO A 57 22.01 -0.10 -8.92
CA PRO A 57 20.66 -0.30 -9.47
C PRO A 57 20.64 -0.94 -10.86
N GLU A 58 21.74 -0.83 -11.61
CA GLU A 58 21.91 -1.50 -12.90
C GLU A 58 22.06 -3.02 -12.78
N ASN A 59 22.41 -3.52 -11.60
CA ASN A 59 22.45 -4.96 -11.36
C ASN A 59 21.02 -5.49 -11.24
N ASN A 60 20.68 -6.39 -12.14
CA ASN A 60 19.37 -7.02 -12.19
C ASN A 60 19.24 -8.09 -11.11
N ILE A 61 18.49 -7.81 -10.05
CA ILE A 61 18.13 -8.79 -9.04
C ILE A 61 16.78 -9.40 -9.42
N GLN A 62 16.75 -10.71 -9.67
CA GLN A 62 15.53 -11.47 -9.93
C GLN A 62 15.20 -12.30 -8.69
N GLN A 63 14.89 -11.63 -7.60
CA GLN A 63 14.58 -12.21 -6.31
C GLN A 63 13.32 -11.57 -5.72
N PHE A 64 12.63 -12.34 -4.89
CA PHE A 64 11.56 -11.86 -4.04
C PHE A 64 11.84 -12.26 -2.59
N SER A 65 11.17 -11.62 -1.65
CA SER A 65 11.01 -12.12 -0.29
C SER A 65 9.54 -12.11 0.09
N LYS A 66 9.11 -13.06 0.91
CA LYS A 66 7.70 -13.27 1.25
C LYS A 66 7.53 -13.60 2.71
N THR A 67 6.49 -13.04 3.31
CA THR A 67 5.98 -13.43 4.63
C THR A 67 4.60 -14.09 4.52
N THR A 68 4.31 -15.02 5.44
CA THR A 68 2.99 -15.63 5.64
C THR A 68 2.57 -15.67 7.12
N ASP A 69 3.28 -14.92 7.95
CA ASP A 69 3.11 -14.87 9.40
C ASP A 69 3.09 -13.42 9.93
N ALA A 70 2.41 -12.56 9.18
CA ALA A 70 2.27 -11.13 9.49
C ALA A 70 3.62 -10.40 9.61
N GLY A 71 4.62 -10.77 8.78
CA GLY A 71 5.93 -10.13 8.78
C GLY A 71 6.82 -10.50 9.97
N SER A 72 6.52 -11.59 10.69
CA SER A 72 7.40 -12.09 11.76
C SER A 72 8.63 -12.74 11.19
N THR A 73 8.49 -13.45 10.08
CA THR A 73 9.58 -13.98 9.27
C THR A 73 9.35 -13.70 7.79
N TRP A 74 10.45 -13.53 7.06
CA TRP A 74 10.46 -13.40 5.61
C TRP A 74 11.32 -14.50 5.01
N ASN A 75 10.99 -14.95 3.81
CA ASN A 75 11.71 -16.01 3.12
C ASN A 75 11.99 -15.54 1.69
N ALA A 76 13.28 -15.41 1.37
CA ALA A 76 13.72 -15.02 0.04
C ALA A 76 13.69 -16.19 -0.94
N GLY A 77 13.44 -15.87 -2.20
CA GLY A 77 13.45 -16.82 -3.30
C GLY A 77 13.91 -16.20 -4.60
N SER A 78 14.26 -17.07 -5.56
CA SER A 78 14.65 -16.63 -6.90
C SER A 78 13.43 -16.60 -7.83
N ILE A 79 13.31 -15.52 -8.59
CA ILE A 79 12.38 -15.44 -9.71
C ILE A 79 13.12 -15.94 -10.95
N GLY A 80 12.98 -17.22 -11.24
CA GLY A 80 13.74 -17.89 -12.29
C GLY A 80 13.29 -17.54 -13.71
N ILE A 81 13.37 -16.26 -14.12
CA ILE A 81 13.04 -15.83 -15.50
C ILE A 81 13.96 -16.48 -16.54
N GLY A 82 15.19 -16.83 -16.15
CA GLY A 82 16.17 -17.48 -17.04
C GLY A 82 16.81 -16.52 -18.07
N ASN A 83 16.55 -15.22 -17.96
CA ASN A 83 17.10 -14.20 -18.85
C ASN A 83 17.46 -12.93 -18.07
N THR A 84 18.74 -12.63 -17.95
CA THR A 84 19.23 -11.44 -17.22
C THR A 84 19.02 -10.12 -17.97
N ASN A 85 18.61 -10.17 -19.24
CA ASN A 85 18.24 -9.00 -20.02
C ASN A 85 16.78 -8.57 -19.80
N LEU A 86 16.08 -9.25 -18.89
CA LEU A 86 14.74 -8.89 -18.45
C LEU A 86 14.79 -8.43 -16.99
N GLY A 87 14.06 -7.38 -16.65
CA GLY A 87 13.93 -6.84 -15.31
C GLY A 87 12.50 -7.05 -14.78
N ILE A 88 12.37 -7.07 -13.44
CA ILE A 88 11.07 -7.15 -12.78
C ILE A 88 10.63 -5.72 -12.47
N GLY A 89 9.50 -5.30 -13.04
CA GLY A 89 8.97 -3.95 -12.89
C GLY A 89 8.02 -3.79 -11.71
N ASP A 90 7.14 -4.76 -11.50
CA ASP A 90 6.10 -4.68 -10.47
C ASP A 90 5.64 -6.08 -10.07
N ILE A 91 4.96 -6.19 -8.91
CA ILE A 91 4.42 -7.44 -8.37
C ILE A 91 3.00 -7.25 -7.86
N ALA A 92 2.12 -8.22 -8.14
CA ALA A 92 0.80 -8.33 -7.56
C ALA A 92 0.55 -9.76 -7.09
N ALA A 93 0.42 -9.97 -5.79
CA ALA A 93 0.09 -11.26 -5.20
C ALA A 93 -1.40 -11.30 -4.86
N ILE A 94 -2.02 -12.47 -5.00
CA ILE A 94 -3.42 -12.69 -4.63
C ILE A 94 -3.56 -13.61 -3.40
N ASP A 95 -2.51 -14.35 -3.08
CA ASP A 95 -2.40 -15.14 -1.84
C ASP A 95 -0.94 -15.51 -1.56
N GLY A 96 -0.69 -16.41 -0.60
CA GLY A 96 0.65 -16.90 -0.24
C GLY A 96 1.26 -17.90 -1.23
N GLN A 97 0.52 -18.35 -2.24
CA GLN A 97 0.96 -19.29 -3.27
C GLN A 97 1.02 -18.65 -4.65
N THR A 98 0.12 -17.71 -4.91
CA THR A 98 -0.11 -17.15 -6.25
C THR A 98 0.29 -15.67 -6.28
N ALA A 99 1.23 -15.35 -7.17
CA ALA A 99 1.64 -13.99 -7.45
C ALA A 99 1.98 -13.81 -8.94
N PHE A 100 1.86 -12.57 -9.40
CA PHE A 100 2.15 -12.15 -10.76
C PHE A 100 3.20 -11.06 -10.75
N ILE A 101 4.05 -11.01 -11.78
CA ILE A 101 5.03 -9.95 -12.00
C ILE A 101 4.92 -9.40 -13.41
N ALA A 102 5.06 -8.09 -13.52
CA ALA A 102 5.31 -7.40 -14.78
C ALA A 102 6.82 -7.40 -15.06
N VAL A 103 7.21 -7.94 -16.20
CA VAL A 103 8.62 -8.10 -16.57
C VAL A 103 8.91 -7.25 -17.81
N TYR A 104 9.91 -6.39 -17.74
CA TYR A 104 10.27 -5.45 -18.78
C TYR A 104 11.59 -5.80 -19.47
N PRO A 105 11.79 -5.42 -20.75
CA PRO A 105 13.07 -5.58 -21.44
C PRO A 105 14.08 -4.52 -20.96
N ARG A 106 15.25 -4.95 -20.51
CA ARG A 106 16.37 -4.06 -20.13
C ARG A 106 17.23 -3.64 -21.31
N ILE A 107 17.14 -4.39 -22.41
CA ILE A 107 17.83 -4.09 -23.65
C ILE A 107 16.88 -4.25 -24.84
N ALA A 108 17.17 -3.54 -25.91
CA ALA A 108 16.41 -3.65 -27.14
C ALA A 108 16.40 -5.08 -27.73
N GLY A 109 15.31 -5.48 -28.31
CA GLY A 109 15.15 -6.80 -28.94
C GLY A 109 14.75 -7.92 -27.96
N GLN A 110 14.50 -7.60 -26.70
CA GLN A 110 13.90 -8.50 -25.73
C GLN A 110 12.40 -8.20 -25.59
N ASN A 111 11.61 -9.20 -25.28
CA ASN A 111 10.19 -9.07 -25.00
C ASN A 111 9.92 -9.41 -23.54
N GLY A 112 9.37 -8.47 -22.81
CA GLY A 112 8.87 -8.65 -21.46
C GLY A 112 7.57 -9.47 -21.42
N GLY A 113 6.67 -9.13 -20.52
CA GLY A 113 5.35 -9.73 -20.40
C GLY A 113 4.97 -9.99 -18.94
N ILE A 114 4.13 -10.98 -18.73
CA ILE A 114 3.57 -11.35 -17.44
C ILE A 114 4.05 -12.74 -17.05
N TRP A 115 4.59 -12.89 -15.84
CA TRP A 115 4.93 -14.18 -15.24
C TRP A 115 4.06 -14.42 -14.02
N LYS A 116 3.80 -15.70 -13.74
CA LYS A 116 2.99 -16.17 -12.62
C LYS A 116 3.71 -17.27 -11.86
N THR A 117 3.55 -17.28 -10.55
CA THR A 117 3.79 -18.44 -9.69
C THR A 117 2.47 -18.93 -9.12
N GLU A 118 2.35 -20.24 -8.86
CA GLU A 118 1.22 -20.88 -8.20
C GLU A 118 1.67 -21.82 -7.07
N ASP A 119 2.97 -21.82 -6.76
CA ASP A 119 3.61 -22.69 -5.77
C ASP A 119 4.42 -21.89 -4.73
N GLY A 120 4.00 -20.65 -4.47
CA GLY A 120 4.62 -19.81 -3.47
C GLY A 120 5.99 -19.26 -3.86
N GLY A 121 6.28 -19.16 -5.17
CA GLY A 121 7.54 -18.68 -5.71
C GLY A 121 8.57 -19.76 -6.00
N GLY A 122 8.22 -21.04 -5.81
CA GLY A 122 9.10 -22.17 -6.13
C GLY A 122 9.40 -22.27 -7.63
N SER A 123 8.46 -21.89 -8.46
CA SER A 123 8.61 -21.75 -9.91
C SER A 123 7.82 -20.55 -10.47
N TRP A 124 8.34 -19.97 -11.56
CA TRP A 124 7.71 -18.87 -12.28
C TRP A 124 7.62 -19.18 -13.76
N ALA A 125 6.44 -19.00 -14.33
CA ALA A 125 6.19 -19.25 -15.75
C ALA A 125 5.65 -18.01 -16.45
N LYS A 126 6.13 -17.74 -17.67
CA LYS A 126 5.54 -16.72 -18.53
C LYS A 126 4.14 -17.16 -18.96
N ILE A 127 3.14 -16.36 -18.64
CA ILE A 127 1.73 -16.63 -18.98
C ILE A 127 1.23 -15.76 -20.14
N SER A 128 1.85 -14.59 -20.39
CA SER A 128 1.51 -13.76 -21.56
C SER A 128 1.94 -14.44 -22.86
N GLN A 129 0.99 -14.70 -23.73
CA GLN A 129 1.21 -15.36 -25.02
C GLN A 129 1.22 -14.36 -26.19
N THR A 130 0.30 -13.41 -26.15
CA THR A 130 0.10 -12.38 -27.18
C THR A 130 0.29 -10.96 -26.66
N GLU A 131 0.28 -10.80 -25.34
CA GLU A 131 0.47 -9.54 -24.64
C GLU A 131 1.95 -9.16 -24.62
N PHE A 132 2.24 -7.87 -24.79
CA PHE A 132 3.60 -7.31 -24.75
C PHE A 132 4.60 -8.00 -25.71
N THR A 133 4.15 -8.33 -26.91
CA THR A 133 4.96 -9.02 -27.94
C THR A 133 5.48 -8.09 -29.05
N SER A 134 5.00 -6.86 -29.09
CA SER A 134 5.44 -5.88 -30.08
C SER A 134 6.87 -5.37 -29.79
N SER A 135 7.58 -4.97 -30.83
CA SER A 135 8.85 -4.27 -30.65
C SER A 135 8.60 -2.93 -29.95
N GLY A 136 9.22 -2.74 -28.78
CA GLY A 136 9.01 -1.57 -27.93
C GLY A 136 7.97 -1.76 -26.82
N SER A 137 7.31 -2.93 -26.72
CA SER A 137 6.48 -3.26 -25.57
C SER A 137 7.27 -3.22 -24.26
N PHE A 138 6.72 -2.54 -23.27
CA PHE A 138 7.39 -2.32 -21.98
C PHE A 138 6.36 -2.35 -20.84
N PRO A 139 6.14 -3.52 -20.20
CA PRO A 139 5.23 -3.64 -19.06
C PRO A 139 5.73 -2.81 -17.86
N ASN A 140 4.88 -1.96 -17.30
CA ASN A 140 5.22 -1.04 -16.21
C ASN A 140 4.66 -1.48 -14.87
N THR A 141 3.34 -1.76 -14.81
CA THR A 141 2.65 -2.05 -13.56
C THR A 141 1.72 -3.24 -13.69
N ILE A 142 1.46 -3.92 -12.57
CA ILE A 142 0.46 -4.97 -12.47
C ILE A 142 -0.30 -4.81 -11.15
N HIS A 143 -1.63 -4.93 -11.18
CA HIS A 143 -2.46 -4.87 -10.00
C HIS A 143 -3.63 -5.84 -10.10
N PHE A 144 -3.95 -6.52 -8.99
CA PHE A 144 -5.16 -7.33 -8.85
C PHE A 144 -6.07 -6.70 -7.81
N PHE A 145 -7.33 -6.46 -8.19
CA PHE A 145 -8.38 -5.89 -7.32
C PHE A 145 -9.00 -6.95 -6.41
N ASP A 146 -8.99 -8.18 -6.87
CA ASP A 146 -9.43 -9.39 -6.19
C ASP A 146 -8.75 -10.61 -6.86
N THR A 147 -9.14 -11.83 -6.50
CA THR A 147 -8.55 -13.06 -7.04
C THR A 147 -8.76 -13.26 -8.54
N ASP A 148 -9.78 -12.64 -9.11
CA ASP A 148 -10.15 -12.85 -10.52
C ASP A 148 -9.80 -11.66 -11.41
N ASN A 149 -9.90 -10.45 -10.88
CA ASN A 149 -9.82 -9.21 -11.66
C ASN A 149 -8.48 -8.51 -11.47
N GLY A 150 -7.78 -8.27 -12.57
CA GLY A 150 -6.51 -7.56 -12.57
C GLY A 150 -6.31 -6.69 -13.80
N VAL A 151 -5.31 -5.81 -13.74
CA VAL A 151 -4.89 -4.93 -14.83
C VAL A 151 -3.37 -4.87 -14.91
N VAL A 152 -2.85 -4.84 -16.12
CA VAL A 152 -1.44 -4.64 -16.44
C VAL A 152 -1.33 -3.45 -17.37
N THR A 153 -0.44 -2.52 -17.05
CA THR A 153 -0.16 -1.36 -17.93
C THR A 153 1.24 -1.43 -18.47
N GLY A 154 1.43 -0.91 -19.66
CA GLY A 154 2.74 -0.76 -20.30
C GLY A 154 2.80 0.48 -21.17
N ASP A 155 3.99 0.76 -21.68
CA ASP A 155 4.27 1.93 -22.53
C ASP A 155 3.45 1.92 -23.81
N PRO A 156 3.27 3.09 -24.44
CA PRO A 156 2.58 3.18 -25.71
C PRO A 156 3.36 2.49 -26.85
N VAL A 157 2.65 1.66 -27.61
CA VAL A 157 3.15 1.05 -28.85
C VAL A 157 2.27 1.47 -30.01
N ASN A 158 2.86 1.91 -31.11
CA ASN A 158 2.15 2.40 -32.30
C ASN A 158 1.11 3.49 -31.97
N GLY A 159 1.40 4.36 -31.00
CA GLY A 159 0.55 5.48 -30.61
C GLY A 159 -0.61 5.14 -29.67
N ASN A 160 -0.66 3.93 -29.12
CA ASN A 160 -1.68 3.50 -28.16
C ASN A 160 -1.01 2.89 -26.92
N TRP A 161 -1.57 3.13 -25.74
CA TRP A 161 -1.16 2.46 -24.50
C TRP A 161 -1.39 0.95 -24.58
N GLU A 162 -0.43 0.16 -24.14
CA GLU A 162 -0.61 -1.29 -23.95
C GLU A 162 -1.19 -1.54 -22.55
N ILE A 163 -2.51 -1.66 -22.47
CA ILE A 163 -3.22 -1.98 -21.22
C ILE A 163 -4.05 -3.23 -21.44
N TYR A 164 -3.93 -4.18 -20.52
CA TYR A 164 -4.66 -5.44 -20.54
C TYR A 164 -5.37 -5.66 -19.22
N THR A 165 -6.57 -6.27 -19.25
CA THR A 165 -7.32 -6.68 -18.06
C THR A 165 -7.58 -8.17 -18.06
N THR A 166 -7.69 -8.75 -16.88
CA THR A 166 -8.15 -10.14 -16.66
C THR A 166 -9.39 -10.13 -15.77
N ALA A 167 -10.25 -11.12 -15.95
CA ALA A 167 -11.42 -11.40 -15.12
C ALA A 167 -11.51 -12.89 -14.72
N ASP A 168 -10.42 -13.63 -14.88
CA ASP A 168 -10.33 -15.09 -14.65
C ASP A 168 -9.03 -15.49 -13.91
N GLY A 169 -8.54 -14.63 -13.03
CA GLY A 169 -7.33 -14.87 -12.23
C GLY A 169 -6.05 -14.95 -13.06
N GLY A 170 -5.99 -14.17 -14.15
CA GLY A 170 -4.83 -14.12 -15.03
C GLY A 170 -4.68 -15.35 -15.97
N SER A 171 -5.73 -16.15 -16.14
CA SER A 171 -5.74 -17.23 -17.13
C SER A 171 -5.78 -16.67 -18.55
N THR A 172 -6.48 -15.56 -18.75
CA THR A 172 -6.48 -14.78 -19.99
C THR A 172 -6.36 -13.28 -19.72
N PHE A 173 -5.71 -12.57 -20.66
CA PHE A 173 -5.61 -11.11 -20.63
C PHE A 173 -6.24 -10.53 -21.89
N THR A 174 -7.14 -9.57 -21.74
CA THR A 174 -7.86 -8.92 -22.84
C THR A 174 -7.35 -7.49 -23.01
N PRO A 175 -6.96 -7.06 -24.22
CA PRO A 175 -6.52 -5.69 -24.45
C PRO A 175 -7.68 -4.71 -24.23
N VAL A 176 -7.40 -3.63 -23.52
CA VAL A 176 -8.35 -2.52 -23.33
C VAL A 176 -8.43 -1.76 -24.66
N PRO A 177 -9.62 -1.55 -25.24
CA PRO A 177 -9.76 -0.83 -26.51
C PRO A 177 -9.17 0.57 -26.43
N ALA A 178 -8.41 0.99 -27.45
CA ALA A 178 -7.80 2.33 -27.49
C ALA A 178 -8.82 3.48 -27.33
N ALA A 179 -10.06 3.28 -27.74
CA ALA A 179 -11.13 4.26 -27.53
C ALA A 179 -11.50 4.49 -26.06
N ASN A 180 -11.11 3.57 -25.17
CA ASN A 180 -11.37 3.65 -23.74
C ASN A 180 -10.19 4.29 -22.97
N ILE A 181 -9.10 4.64 -23.64
CA ILE A 181 -7.88 5.16 -23.03
C ILE A 181 -7.53 6.49 -23.74
N PRO A 182 -7.33 7.60 -23.00
CA PRO A 182 -6.80 8.83 -23.59
C PRO A 182 -5.48 8.58 -24.31
N ALA A 183 -5.33 9.13 -25.51
CA ALA A 183 -4.12 8.91 -26.32
C ALA A 183 -2.87 9.43 -25.59
N PRO A 184 -1.71 8.75 -25.77
CA PRO A 184 -0.45 9.22 -25.25
C PRO A 184 -0.01 10.52 -25.95
N GLN A 185 0.75 11.34 -25.25
CA GLN A 185 1.48 12.45 -25.84
C GLN A 185 2.72 11.95 -26.57
N THR A 186 3.36 12.83 -27.34
CA THR A 186 4.62 12.48 -28.05
C THR A 186 5.70 12.08 -27.06
N ASN A 187 6.27 10.89 -27.20
CA ASN A 187 7.30 10.29 -26.35
C ASN A 187 6.87 10.10 -24.87
N GLU A 188 5.61 10.07 -24.58
CA GLU A 188 5.11 9.77 -23.23
C GLU A 188 5.27 8.28 -22.93
N THR A 189 5.75 7.99 -21.72
CA THR A 189 5.89 6.63 -21.18
C THR A 189 5.30 6.56 -19.78
N GLY A 190 4.98 5.36 -19.31
CA GLY A 190 4.71 5.09 -17.90
C GLY A 190 6.00 4.89 -17.10
N TYR A 191 5.85 4.56 -15.82
CA TYR A 191 6.96 4.22 -14.94
C TYR A 191 6.74 2.88 -14.24
N LEU A 192 7.84 2.17 -13.95
CA LEU A 192 7.83 0.89 -13.24
C LEU A 192 7.25 1.07 -11.84
N ALA A 193 6.31 0.22 -11.46
CA ALA A 193 5.67 0.18 -10.14
C ALA A 193 5.00 1.50 -9.69
N GLN A 194 4.88 2.51 -10.56
CA GLN A 194 4.23 3.77 -10.22
C GLN A 194 2.72 3.72 -10.45
N ASN A 195 2.07 2.92 -9.62
CA ASN A 195 0.62 2.81 -9.53
C ASN A 195 0.16 2.87 -8.07
N THR A 196 -1.06 3.28 -7.87
CA THR A 196 -1.77 3.20 -6.60
C THR A 196 -3.23 2.86 -6.86
N ALA A 197 -3.88 2.14 -5.92
CA ALA A 197 -5.26 1.69 -6.10
C ALA A 197 -6.07 1.84 -4.81
N SER A 198 -7.38 2.03 -4.96
CA SER A 198 -8.34 2.05 -3.85
C SER A 198 -9.71 1.58 -4.34
N GLY A 199 -10.17 0.43 -3.84
CA GLY A 199 -11.39 -0.23 -4.32
C GLY A 199 -11.28 -0.58 -5.80
N ASP A 200 -12.22 -0.16 -6.63
CA ASP A 200 -12.21 -0.37 -8.08
C ASP A 200 -11.42 0.70 -8.86
N SER A 201 -10.87 1.69 -8.15
CA SER A 201 -10.06 2.77 -8.74
C SER A 201 -8.59 2.41 -8.77
N ILE A 202 -7.92 2.78 -9.87
CA ILE A 202 -6.47 2.67 -10.02
C ILE A 202 -5.92 3.89 -10.76
N TRP A 203 -4.74 4.32 -10.38
CA TRP A 203 -3.99 5.41 -11.00
C TRP A 203 -2.61 4.94 -11.42
N PHE A 204 -2.10 5.47 -12.53
CA PHE A 204 -0.68 5.38 -12.88
C PHE A 204 -0.17 6.73 -13.40
N THR A 205 1.13 6.94 -13.34
CA THR A 205 1.80 8.21 -13.65
C THR A 205 2.69 8.10 -14.88
N THR A 206 2.99 9.26 -15.50
CA THR A 206 3.73 9.29 -16.77
C THR A 206 4.86 10.31 -16.81
N SER A 207 5.73 10.18 -17.80
CA SER A 207 6.88 11.05 -18.10
C SER A 207 6.49 12.45 -18.60
N THR A 208 5.22 12.76 -18.72
CA THR A 208 4.71 14.09 -19.07
C THR A 208 3.91 14.73 -17.93
N GLY A 209 4.06 14.18 -16.71
CA GLY A 209 3.37 14.67 -15.53
C GLY A 209 1.87 14.41 -15.53
N ARG A 210 1.39 13.51 -16.38
CA ARG A 210 -0.02 13.13 -16.42
C ARG A 210 -0.30 11.96 -15.46
N ILE A 211 -1.52 11.95 -14.94
CA ILE A 211 -2.05 10.88 -14.10
C ILE A 211 -3.25 10.28 -14.81
N PHE A 212 -3.14 9.01 -15.15
CA PHE A 212 -4.24 8.22 -15.68
C PHE A 212 -5.03 7.62 -14.52
N HIS A 213 -6.35 7.65 -14.62
CA HIS A 213 -7.28 7.17 -13.59
C HIS A 213 -8.39 6.34 -14.20
N SER A 214 -8.59 5.14 -13.70
CA SER A 214 -9.72 4.28 -13.97
C SER A 214 -10.55 4.11 -12.70
N THR A 215 -11.87 4.12 -12.82
CA THR A 215 -12.82 3.86 -11.71
C THR A 215 -13.50 2.49 -11.85
N ASN A 216 -13.11 1.69 -12.81
CA ASN A 216 -13.74 0.43 -13.15
C ASN A 216 -12.70 -0.66 -13.51
N ARG A 217 -11.68 -0.79 -12.65
CA ARG A 217 -10.68 -1.86 -12.72
C ARG A 217 -9.88 -1.87 -14.03
N GLY A 218 -9.57 -0.68 -14.57
CA GLY A 218 -8.76 -0.55 -15.78
C GLY A 218 -9.50 -0.66 -17.10
N LEU A 219 -10.83 -0.85 -17.12
CA LEU A 219 -11.62 -0.99 -18.36
C LEU A 219 -11.80 0.32 -19.12
N ASN A 220 -11.83 1.46 -18.42
CA ASN A 220 -11.91 2.80 -19.01
C ASN A 220 -11.03 3.76 -18.22
N TRP A 221 -10.42 4.73 -18.91
CA TRP A 221 -9.47 5.64 -18.32
C TRP A 221 -9.82 7.10 -18.60
N ASN A 222 -9.54 7.94 -17.62
CA ASN A 222 -9.44 9.39 -17.74
C ASN A 222 -7.99 9.80 -17.51
N VAL A 223 -7.63 11.02 -17.92
CA VAL A 223 -6.30 11.55 -17.70
C VAL A 223 -6.35 12.99 -17.21
N TYR A 224 -5.50 13.31 -16.26
CA TYR A 224 -5.40 14.64 -15.64
C TYR A 224 -3.94 15.11 -15.61
N GLN A 225 -3.72 16.42 -15.72
CA GLN A 225 -2.39 16.99 -15.57
C GLN A 225 -2.11 17.22 -14.08
N SER A 226 -0.98 16.72 -13.61
CA SER A 226 -0.49 16.98 -12.26
C SER A 226 0.26 18.33 -12.17
N PRO A 227 0.60 18.78 -10.94
CA PRO A 227 1.43 19.97 -10.75
C PRO A 227 2.88 19.86 -11.20
N ILE A 228 3.37 18.64 -11.46
CA ILE A 228 4.76 18.38 -11.90
C ILE A 228 4.81 17.99 -13.36
N SER A 229 5.96 18.20 -13.98
CA SER A 229 6.14 17.95 -15.41
C SER A 229 6.52 16.52 -15.75
N ASP A 230 7.01 15.76 -14.77
CA ASP A 230 7.51 14.41 -14.96
C ASP A 230 7.49 13.68 -13.61
N PHE A 231 7.09 12.39 -13.60
CA PHE A 231 7.07 11.60 -12.38
C PHE A 231 8.35 10.79 -12.13
N GLY A 232 9.24 10.65 -13.10
CA GLY A 232 10.51 9.92 -12.98
C GLY A 232 11.69 10.67 -13.60
N GLY A 233 11.57 11.99 -13.81
CA GLY A 233 12.64 12.81 -14.34
C GLY A 233 13.80 13.00 -13.36
N SER A 234 14.99 13.26 -13.90
CA SER A 234 16.20 13.45 -13.09
C SER A 234 16.19 14.72 -12.23
N GLU A 235 15.48 15.77 -12.66
CA GLU A 235 15.38 17.03 -11.92
C GLU A 235 14.11 17.10 -11.08
N VAL A 236 12.99 16.63 -11.65
CA VAL A 236 11.70 16.57 -10.98
C VAL A 236 11.17 15.16 -11.13
N SER A 237 10.93 14.52 -10.01
CA SER A 237 10.20 13.25 -9.93
C SER A 237 9.17 13.34 -8.82
N GLY A 238 8.29 12.35 -8.72
CA GLY A 238 7.28 12.32 -7.68
C GLY A 238 6.58 10.99 -7.57
N ASP A 239 5.84 10.84 -6.49
CA ASP A 239 5.03 9.69 -6.21
C ASP A 239 3.62 10.11 -5.77
N ILE A 240 2.64 9.23 -5.95
CA ILE A 240 1.26 9.47 -5.56
C ILE A 240 0.72 8.34 -4.68
N SER A 241 -0.09 8.71 -3.71
CA SER A 241 -0.84 7.74 -2.92
C SER A 241 -2.27 8.23 -2.69
N PHE A 242 -3.22 7.31 -2.71
CA PHE A 242 -4.63 7.62 -2.47
C PHE A 242 -5.14 6.92 -1.23
N ALA A 243 -5.76 7.70 -0.32
CA ALA A 243 -6.43 7.19 0.87
C ALA A 243 -7.74 6.46 0.53
N ASP A 244 -8.44 6.96 -0.48
CA ASP A 244 -9.70 6.43 -1.01
C ASP A 244 -9.85 6.78 -2.50
N ALA A 245 -10.99 6.52 -3.11
CA ALA A 245 -11.24 6.79 -4.54
C ALA A 245 -11.19 8.28 -4.94
N SER A 246 -11.07 9.20 -3.98
CA SER A 246 -11.12 10.65 -4.23
C SER A 246 -9.96 11.42 -3.58
N LYS A 247 -9.56 11.03 -2.38
CA LYS A 247 -8.56 11.73 -1.57
C LYS A 247 -7.16 11.16 -1.80
N GLY A 248 -6.23 12.01 -2.25
CA GLY A 248 -4.86 11.61 -2.53
C GLY A 248 -3.83 12.68 -2.22
N ILE A 249 -2.58 12.25 -2.22
CA ILE A 249 -1.41 13.08 -2.06
C ILE A 249 -0.42 12.83 -3.20
N LEU A 250 0.28 13.88 -3.61
CA LEU A 250 1.44 13.82 -4.48
C LEU A 250 2.62 14.39 -3.73
N GLN A 251 3.73 13.68 -3.72
CA GLN A 251 5.01 14.10 -3.17
C GLN A 251 6.03 14.22 -4.30
N THR A 252 6.84 15.28 -4.28
CA THR A 252 7.98 15.42 -5.18
C THR A 252 9.27 14.94 -4.51
N ASN A 253 10.31 14.66 -5.31
CA ASN A 253 11.66 14.37 -4.82
C ASN A 253 12.27 15.52 -3.97
N ALA A 254 11.74 16.75 -4.08
CA ALA A 254 12.10 17.88 -3.24
C ALA A 254 11.21 17.98 -1.96
N ALA A 255 10.46 16.92 -1.62
CA ALA A 255 9.53 16.86 -0.49
C ALA A 255 8.42 17.94 -0.51
N ILE A 256 8.07 18.46 -1.69
CA ILE A 256 6.91 19.33 -1.86
C ILE A 256 5.68 18.45 -1.99
N LEU A 257 4.61 18.81 -1.26
CA LEU A 257 3.39 18.04 -1.19
C LEU A 257 2.22 18.78 -1.84
N TYR A 258 1.35 17.99 -2.49
CA TYR A 258 0.06 18.48 -3.02
C TYR A 258 -1.03 17.50 -2.62
N SER A 259 -2.20 18.01 -2.29
CA SER A 259 -3.41 17.21 -1.99
C SER A 259 -4.46 17.33 -3.08
N THR A 260 -5.24 16.27 -3.23
CA THR A 260 -6.46 16.26 -4.05
C THR A 260 -7.63 15.68 -3.26
N THR A 261 -8.85 16.11 -3.57
CA THR A 261 -10.10 15.54 -3.04
C THR A 261 -11.05 15.11 -4.16
N ASN A 262 -10.55 15.07 -5.39
CA ASN A 262 -11.32 14.72 -6.59
C ASN A 262 -10.56 13.78 -7.52
N ALA A 263 -9.90 12.77 -6.93
CA ALA A 263 -9.22 11.71 -7.66
C ALA A 263 -8.06 12.18 -8.57
N GLY A 264 -7.40 13.28 -8.23
CA GLY A 264 -6.28 13.81 -9.00
C GLY A 264 -6.66 14.76 -10.14
N GLN A 265 -7.95 15.16 -10.25
CA GLN A 265 -8.39 16.12 -11.27
C GLN A 265 -7.81 17.53 -11.01
N THR A 266 -7.70 17.91 -9.75
CA THR A 266 -7.05 19.15 -9.31
C THR A 266 -6.23 18.91 -8.06
N TRP A 267 -5.18 19.71 -7.92
CA TRP A 267 -4.22 19.58 -6.82
C TRP A 267 -4.01 20.93 -6.15
N THR A 268 -3.84 20.90 -4.83
CA THR A 268 -3.54 22.10 -4.02
C THR A 268 -2.25 21.83 -3.24
N GLN A 269 -1.28 22.72 -3.33
CA GLN A 269 -0.04 22.59 -2.56
C GLN A 269 -0.31 22.65 -1.06
N ILE A 270 0.31 21.73 -0.33
CA ILE A 270 0.27 21.71 1.13
C ILE A 270 1.43 22.53 1.66
N VAL A 271 1.15 23.47 2.55
CA VAL A 271 2.18 24.17 3.33
C VAL A 271 2.41 23.34 4.59
N THR A 272 3.55 22.66 4.63
CA THR A 272 3.94 21.85 5.79
C THR A 272 4.34 22.73 6.97
N SER A 273 4.10 22.25 8.19
CA SER A 273 4.46 22.90 9.44
C SER A 273 4.90 21.87 10.49
N GLY A 274 5.45 22.34 11.62
CA GLY A 274 5.95 21.46 12.68
C GLY A 274 7.47 21.27 12.61
N THR A 275 7.97 20.28 13.35
CA THR A 275 9.41 20.00 13.50
C THR A 275 9.91 18.85 12.63
N GLY A 276 8.99 18.00 12.15
CA GLY A 276 9.28 16.93 11.21
C GLY A 276 9.18 17.41 9.76
N THR A 277 9.67 16.60 8.84
CA THR A 277 9.66 16.86 7.41
C THR A 277 9.28 15.58 6.65
N PRO A 278 8.54 15.67 5.54
CA PRO A 278 8.43 14.54 4.63
C PRO A 278 9.79 14.27 3.97
N TYR A 279 9.98 13.02 3.52
CA TYR A 279 11.12 12.61 2.70
C TYR A 279 10.71 12.61 1.21
N GLY A 280 11.65 12.45 0.29
CA GLY A 280 11.39 12.69 -1.13
C GLY A 280 11.24 11.45 -2.01
N ASP A 281 11.38 10.22 -1.48
CA ASP A 281 11.43 9.02 -2.33
C ASP A 281 10.04 8.40 -2.51
N ASN A 282 9.41 7.96 -1.42
CA ASN A 282 8.13 7.26 -1.49
C ASN A 282 7.16 7.76 -0.42
N ILE A 283 5.86 7.67 -0.70
CA ILE A 283 4.80 8.13 0.20
C ILE A 283 3.59 7.20 0.16
N ALA A 284 3.03 6.89 1.31
CA ALA A 284 1.83 6.06 1.39
C ALA A 284 0.81 6.61 2.39
N TYR A 285 -0.45 6.66 1.99
CA TYR A 285 -1.56 6.75 2.95
C TYR A 285 -1.75 5.42 3.67
N LEU A 286 -2.08 5.49 4.95
CA LEU A 286 -2.82 4.39 5.57
C LEU A 286 -4.25 4.47 5.01
N PRO A 287 -4.73 3.45 4.30
CA PRO A 287 -5.98 3.51 3.57
C PRO A 287 -7.17 3.99 4.42
N PHE A 288 -8.00 4.84 3.86
CA PHE A 288 -9.20 5.43 4.45
C PHE A 288 -8.97 6.29 5.71
N THR A 289 -7.76 6.79 5.92
CA THR A 289 -7.41 7.67 7.05
C THR A 289 -6.87 9.02 6.57
N SER A 290 -6.44 9.86 7.52
CA SER A 290 -5.62 11.06 7.26
C SER A 290 -4.15 10.84 7.58
N TYR A 291 -3.74 9.58 7.80
CA TYR A 291 -2.37 9.20 8.12
C TYR A 291 -1.58 8.96 6.85
N ILE A 292 -0.39 9.52 6.83
CA ILE A 292 0.55 9.39 5.73
C ILE A 292 1.91 9.06 6.33
N VAL A 293 2.62 8.16 5.67
CA VAL A 293 4.04 7.91 5.94
C VAL A 293 4.83 8.29 4.70
N SER A 294 5.91 9.03 4.90
CA SER A 294 6.87 9.41 3.86
C SER A 294 8.25 8.85 4.22
N VAL A 295 8.94 8.33 3.24
CA VAL A 295 10.23 7.65 3.42
C VAL A 295 11.29 8.16 2.43
N GLY A 296 12.56 7.94 2.78
CA GLY A 296 13.71 8.32 1.97
C GLY A 296 14.89 7.37 2.13
N SER A 297 15.57 7.11 1.02
CA SER A 297 16.72 6.20 0.93
C SER A 297 18.04 6.92 0.63
N ASP A 298 18.04 8.22 0.25
CA ASP A 298 19.26 8.99 0.03
C ASP A 298 20.09 9.01 1.32
N PRO A 299 21.35 8.55 1.32
CA PRO A 299 22.19 8.53 2.52
C PRO A 299 22.36 9.90 3.21
N ASN A 300 22.19 11.01 2.46
CA ASN A 300 22.30 12.36 3.02
C ASN A 300 20.97 12.89 3.57
N PHE A 301 19.86 12.25 3.21
CA PHE A 301 18.51 12.63 3.63
C PHE A 301 17.63 11.38 3.79
N ALA A 302 18.16 10.37 4.47
CA ALA A 302 17.45 9.14 4.76
C ALA A 302 16.54 9.29 5.98
N GLY A 303 15.46 8.54 5.99
CA GLY A 303 14.60 8.44 7.16
C GLY A 303 13.16 8.10 6.81
N SER A 304 12.35 8.10 7.86
CA SER A 304 10.91 8.00 7.78
C SER A 304 10.23 9.03 8.66
N SER A 305 9.06 9.47 8.25
CA SER A 305 8.22 10.40 8.99
C SER A 305 6.74 10.11 8.74
N TYR A 306 5.89 10.52 9.67
CA TYR A 306 4.45 10.39 9.51
C TYR A 306 3.72 11.71 9.72
N SER A 307 2.56 11.81 9.12
CA SER A 307 1.56 12.87 9.33
C SER A 307 0.23 12.24 9.71
N VAL A 308 -0.52 12.89 10.59
CA VAL A 308 -1.86 12.45 11.03
C VAL A 308 -2.98 13.32 10.47
N ASN A 309 -2.65 14.34 9.71
CA ASN A 309 -3.55 15.39 9.24
C ASN A 309 -3.31 15.75 7.76
N ASP A 310 -3.32 14.72 6.91
CA ASP A 310 -3.22 14.86 5.46
C ASP A 310 -1.97 15.65 5.00
N GLY A 311 -0.82 15.43 5.69
CA GLY A 311 0.46 16.01 5.30
C GLY A 311 0.72 17.43 5.80
N VAL A 312 -0.13 18.01 6.65
CA VAL A 312 0.07 19.39 7.16
C VAL A 312 1.16 19.45 8.22
N THR A 313 1.18 18.51 9.16
CA THR A 313 2.24 18.42 10.18
C THR A 313 2.92 17.06 10.13
N TRP A 314 4.22 17.05 10.39
CA TRP A 314 5.05 15.84 10.30
C TRP A 314 5.79 15.58 11.60
N VAL A 315 5.98 14.29 11.91
CA VAL A 315 6.80 13.78 13.02
C VAL A 315 7.81 12.81 12.44
N ASN A 316 9.10 13.07 12.67
CA ASN A 316 10.16 12.14 12.25
C ASN A 316 10.13 10.87 13.11
N ILE A 317 10.28 9.73 12.47
CA ILE A 317 10.30 8.40 13.07
C ILE A 317 11.74 7.98 13.29
N ASP A 318 12.54 7.95 12.23
CA ASP A 318 13.95 7.54 12.25
C ASP A 318 14.76 8.20 11.14
N THR A 319 16.04 7.81 11.02
CA THR A 319 17.00 8.28 10.01
C THR A 319 17.59 7.13 9.20
N LYS A 320 16.89 6.00 9.14
CA LYS A 320 17.33 4.82 8.37
C LYS A 320 16.93 4.96 6.92
N GLN A 321 17.61 4.24 6.04
CA GLN A 321 17.25 4.21 4.62
C GLN A 321 16.01 3.35 4.41
N HIS A 322 15.00 3.94 3.78
CA HIS A 322 13.76 3.29 3.38
C HIS A 322 13.53 3.48 1.89
N VAL A 323 13.28 2.40 1.16
CA VAL A 323 13.16 2.40 -0.32
C VAL A 323 11.71 2.53 -0.77
N ASP A 324 10.83 1.73 -0.17
CA ASP A 324 9.39 1.68 -0.48
C ASP A 324 8.59 1.68 0.82
N VAL A 325 7.34 2.12 0.77
CA VAL A 325 6.41 2.02 1.90
C VAL A 325 5.02 1.69 1.40
N ALA A 326 4.39 0.70 2.01
CA ALA A 326 3.05 0.26 1.66
C ALA A 326 2.24 -0.12 2.90
N PHE A 327 0.94 0.18 2.87
CA PHE A 327 -0.02 -0.18 3.91
C PHE A 327 -1.25 -0.86 3.30
N LEU A 328 -1.68 -1.94 3.92
CA LEU A 328 -2.96 -2.57 3.65
C LEU A 328 -4.08 -1.90 4.45
N ASN A 329 -3.79 -1.61 5.72
CA ASN A 329 -4.71 -1.00 6.69
C ASN A 329 -3.92 -0.45 7.89
N THR A 330 -4.62 -0.08 8.96
CA THR A 330 -4.01 0.45 10.19
C THR A 330 -3.27 -0.59 11.03
N SER A 331 -3.26 -1.86 10.64
CA SER A 331 -2.61 -2.97 11.38
C SER A 331 -1.50 -3.64 10.57
N ALA A 332 -1.49 -3.49 9.25
CA ALA A 332 -0.54 -4.15 8.36
C ALA A 332 0.10 -3.15 7.39
N GLY A 333 1.40 -3.01 7.48
CA GLY A 333 2.21 -2.18 6.61
C GLY A 333 3.68 -2.53 6.73
N TYR A 334 4.43 -2.21 5.68
CA TYR A 334 5.86 -2.49 5.60
C TYR A 334 6.57 -1.34 4.89
N SER A 335 7.86 -1.18 5.24
CA SER A 335 8.78 -0.38 4.44
C SER A 335 10.02 -1.20 4.11
N GLY A 336 10.52 -1.05 2.89
CA GLY A 336 11.72 -1.71 2.42
C GLY A 336 12.96 -0.98 2.91
N GLY A 337 13.86 -1.72 3.56
CA GLY A 337 15.20 -1.26 3.89
C GLY A 337 16.24 -2.05 3.11
N PHE A 338 17.51 -1.83 3.41
CA PHE A 338 18.62 -2.61 2.85
C PHE A 338 19.16 -3.59 3.88
N THR A 339 19.53 -4.78 3.43
CA THR A 339 20.31 -5.71 4.24
C THR A 339 21.67 -5.11 4.57
N SER A 340 21.98 -4.97 5.85
CA SER A 340 23.31 -4.48 6.31
C SER A 340 24.31 -5.60 6.54
N ASP A 341 23.80 -6.79 6.85
CA ASP A 341 24.51 -8.07 6.92
C ASP A 341 23.52 -9.20 6.61
N THR A 342 23.98 -10.43 6.59
CA THR A 342 23.20 -11.58 6.15
C THR A 342 22.10 -12.03 7.11
N ASN A 343 21.77 -11.28 8.18
CA ASN A 343 20.90 -11.86 9.24
C ASN A 343 19.96 -10.92 9.98
N THR A 344 19.89 -9.61 9.72
CA THR A 344 19.19 -8.75 10.69
C THR A 344 18.26 -7.67 10.14
N THR A 345 18.31 -7.35 8.86
CA THR A 345 17.61 -6.17 8.34
C THR A 345 17.08 -6.38 6.93
N GLY A 346 16.41 -5.37 6.38
CA GLY A 346 15.90 -5.36 5.00
C GLY A 346 14.41 -5.08 4.93
N VAL A 347 13.66 -5.32 6.02
CA VAL A 347 12.25 -4.97 6.12
C VAL A 347 11.98 -4.24 7.43
N PHE A 348 11.21 -3.19 7.36
CA PHE A 348 10.60 -2.50 8.49
C PHE A 348 9.12 -2.88 8.54
N LYS A 349 8.72 -3.60 9.57
CA LYS A 349 7.33 -3.94 9.84
C LYS A 349 6.68 -2.83 10.64
N TYR A 350 5.53 -2.34 10.22
CA TYR A 350 4.71 -1.42 11.00
C TYR A 350 4.15 -2.13 12.24
N VAL A 351 4.33 -1.52 13.41
CA VAL A 351 3.88 -2.11 14.68
C VAL A 351 2.68 -1.40 15.31
N GLY A 352 2.16 -0.36 14.68
CA GLY A 352 0.85 0.20 14.99
C GLY A 352 0.71 1.00 16.29
N ASP A 353 1.75 1.11 17.12
CA ASP A 353 1.63 1.65 18.48
C ASP A 353 1.65 3.18 18.60
N VAL A 354 1.81 3.92 17.52
CA VAL A 354 1.80 5.40 17.56
C VAL A 354 0.40 5.95 17.89
N LEU A 355 -0.59 5.09 17.83
CA LEU A 355 -2.01 5.41 17.99
C LEU A 355 -2.50 5.31 19.45
N SER A 356 -1.70 4.83 20.40
CA SER A 356 -2.15 4.58 21.78
C SER A 356 -1.81 5.67 22.79
N ALA A 357 -1.07 6.71 22.42
CA ALA A 357 -0.67 7.80 23.33
C ALA A 357 -1.56 9.05 23.17
N GLY A 358 -2.83 8.97 23.55
CA GLY A 358 -3.57 10.13 24.04
C GLY A 358 -4.39 10.96 23.07
N ASP A 359 -4.42 10.65 21.80
CA ASP A 359 -5.43 11.20 20.91
C ASP A 359 -6.50 10.14 20.65
N GLU A 360 -7.68 10.33 21.22
CA GLU A 360 -8.88 9.63 20.78
C GLU A 360 -9.00 9.87 19.28
N PHE A 361 -8.71 8.81 18.49
CA PHE A 361 -9.00 8.85 17.06
C PHE A 361 -10.46 9.22 16.90
N ALA A 362 -10.69 10.39 16.42
CA ALA A 362 -11.90 10.63 15.65
C ALA A 362 -11.77 9.75 14.39
N PHE A 363 -12.10 8.44 14.52
CA PHE A 363 -12.53 7.68 13.37
C PHE A 363 -13.47 8.59 12.60
N ALA A 364 -13.11 8.93 11.37
CA ALA A 364 -13.90 9.79 10.55
C ALA A 364 -15.33 9.28 10.56
N LYS A 365 -16.26 10.02 11.22
CA LYS A 365 -17.59 9.60 11.60
C LYS A 365 -17.64 8.33 12.46
N ALA A 366 -17.76 8.48 13.78
CA ALA A 366 -18.05 7.37 14.67
C ALA A 366 -19.22 6.55 14.12
N ILE A 367 -19.01 5.25 13.90
CA ILE A 367 -20.11 4.37 13.52
C ILE A 367 -21.16 4.45 14.60
N SER A 368 -22.38 4.78 14.22
CA SER A 368 -23.50 4.86 15.14
C SER A 368 -24.58 3.86 14.77
N LEU A 369 -25.16 3.26 15.82
CA LEU A 369 -26.23 2.28 15.71
C LEU A 369 -27.55 2.93 16.12
N TYR A 370 -28.58 2.82 15.28
CA TYR A 370 -29.89 3.37 15.60
C TYR A 370 -31.05 2.53 15.03
N PRO A 371 -32.17 2.46 15.75
CA PRO A 371 -32.33 2.86 17.14
C PRO A 371 -31.52 1.97 18.08
N ASN A 372 -30.89 2.54 19.10
CA ASN A 372 -30.25 1.79 20.19
C ASN A 372 -30.60 2.49 21.52
N PRO A 373 -31.47 1.91 22.35
CA PRO A 373 -32.03 0.54 22.31
C PRO A 373 -32.95 0.25 21.10
N THR A 374 -32.95 -1.01 20.68
CA THR A 374 -33.80 -1.49 19.59
C THR A 374 -34.71 -2.63 20.01
N ARG A 375 -35.82 -2.84 19.28
CA ARG A 375 -36.64 -4.05 19.42
C ARG A 375 -36.13 -5.17 18.52
N ASN A 376 -36.03 -4.91 17.21
CA ASN A 376 -35.58 -5.92 16.25
C ASN A 376 -34.69 -5.35 15.15
N GLU A 377 -34.94 -4.14 14.68
CA GLU A 377 -34.23 -3.53 13.57
C GLU A 377 -33.13 -2.61 14.07
N LEU A 378 -31.94 -2.72 13.48
CA LEU A 378 -30.78 -1.89 13.81
C LEU A 378 -30.15 -1.39 12.50
N ASN A 379 -29.90 -0.11 12.42
CA ASN A 379 -29.22 0.52 11.28
C ASN A 379 -27.83 1.00 11.69
N ILE A 380 -26.92 0.97 10.73
CA ILE A 380 -25.53 1.38 10.86
C ILE A 380 -25.34 2.65 10.04
N SER A 381 -24.80 3.70 10.65
CA SER A 381 -24.38 4.93 9.96
C SER A 381 -22.94 5.29 10.35
N GLY A 382 -22.33 6.20 9.58
CA GLY A 382 -20.93 6.61 9.81
C GLY A 382 -19.91 5.79 9.05
N THR A 383 -20.34 4.86 8.20
CA THR A 383 -19.47 4.14 7.26
C THR A 383 -20.15 4.01 5.90
N ASP A 384 -19.39 4.07 4.84
CA ASP A 384 -19.91 3.89 3.47
C ASP A 384 -19.88 2.40 3.04
N ARG A 385 -19.10 1.55 3.72
CA ARG A 385 -19.00 0.14 3.39
C ARG A 385 -18.82 -0.71 4.66
N VAL A 386 -19.65 -1.74 4.78
CA VAL A 386 -19.57 -2.78 5.81
C VAL A 386 -19.01 -4.05 5.15
N LEU A 387 -17.96 -4.64 5.72
CA LEU A 387 -17.33 -5.88 5.24
C LEU A 387 -17.81 -7.11 6.00
N ASN A 388 -18.01 -6.99 7.32
CA ASN A 388 -18.49 -8.08 8.17
C ASN A 388 -19.26 -7.54 9.37
N LEU A 389 -20.25 -8.30 9.84
CA LEU A 389 -21.06 -8.03 11.02
C LEU A 389 -21.18 -9.28 11.86
N GLU A 390 -20.73 -9.21 13.11
CA GLU A 390 -20.77 -10.35 14.03
C GLU A 390 -21.27 -9.90 15.40
N LEU A 391 -22.27 -10.61 15.93
CA LEU A 391 -22.90 -10.32 17.22
C LEU A 391 -22.41 -11.28 18.29
N PHE A 392 -22.01 -10.72 19.42
CA PHE A 392 -21.51 -11.45 20.58
C PHE A 392 -22.40 -11.24 21.80
N ASN A 393 -22.44 -12.22 22.69
CA ASN A 393 -22.88 -11.99 24.05
C ASN A 393 -21.77 -11.38 24.92
N LEU A 394 -22.09 -10.99 26.15
CA LEU A 394 -21.11 -10.36 27.06
C LEU A 394 -19.98 -11.29 27.52
N SER A 395 -20.10 -12.61 27.31
CA SER A 395 -19.03 -13.56 27.58
C SER A 395 -18.08 -13.77 26.39
N GLY A 396 -18.26 -13.01 25.29
CA GLY A 396 -17.42 -13.08 24.11
C GLY A 396 -17.77 -14.23 23.15
N GLN A 397 -18.89 -14.92 23.35
CA GLN A 397 -19.33 -15.97 22.45
C GLN A 397 -20.04 -15.35 21.25
N SER A 398 -19.64 -15.71 20.03
CA SER A 398 -20.30 -15.34 18.79
C SER A 398 -21.68 -16.00 18.72
N LEU A 399 -22.70 -15.19 18.51
CA LEU A 399 -24.11 -15.63 18.44
C LEU A 399 -24.62 -15.69 17.01
N LYS A 400 -24.22 -14.73 16.18
CA LYS A 400 -24.72 -14.61 14.81
C LYS A 400 -23.75 -13.79 13.96
N VAL A 401 -23.51 -14.26 12.75
CA VAL A 401 -22.83 -13.51 11.68
C VAL A 401 -23.88 -13.09 10.66
N PHE A 402 -23.84 -11.83 10.26
CA PHE A 402 -24.77 -11.26 9.27
C PHE A 402 -24.05 -11.03 7.94
N GLN A 403 -24.81 -11.02 6.86
CA GLN A 403 -24.30 -10.53 5.59
C GLN A 403 -23.97 -9.03 5.68
N PRO A 404 -22.94 -8.55 4.98
CA PRO A 404 -22.58 -7.14 4.95
C PRO A 404 -23.78 -6.26 4.55
N SER A 405 -24.19 -5.37 5.45
CA SER A 405 -25.36 -4.50 5.26
C SER A 405 -25.30 -3.30 6.20
N HIS A 406 -25.96 -2.21 5.84
CA HIS A 406 -26.20 -1.09 6.73
C HIS A 406 -27.47 -1.24 7.60
N SER A 407 -28.17 -2.37 7.48
CA SER A 407 -29.33 -2.70 8.30
C SER A 407 -29.30 -4.18 8.65
N LEU A 408 -29.63 -4.54 9.88
CA LEU A 408 -29.65 -5.93 10.35
C LEU A 408 -30.84 -6.17 11.30
N SER A 409 -31.35 -7.40 11.30
CA SER A 409 -32.42 -7.83 12.18
C SER A 409 -31.92 -8.68 13.33
N LEU A 410 -32.28 -8.29 14.55
CA LEU A 410 -32.06 -9.02 15.80
C LEU A 410 -33.25 -9.87 16.19
N GLU A 411 -34.20 -10.10 15.29
CA GLU A 411 -35.37 -10.95 15.55
C GLU A 411 -34.96 -12.35 16.00
N GLY A 412 -35.68 -12.91 16.95
CA GLY A 412 -35.37 -14.20 17.54
C GLY A 412 -34.32 -14.19 18.65
N LEU A 413 -33.64 -13.10 18.90
CA LEU A 413 -32.71 -12.97 20.04
C LEU A 413 -33.48 -12.52 21.29
N PRO A 414 -33.11 -13.00 22.50
CA PRO A 414 -33.64 -12.49 23.77
C PRO A 414 -33.41 -11.03 23.99
N THR A 415 -34.21 -10.39 24.88
CA THR A 415 -33.90 -9.05 25.40
C THR A 415 -32.57 -9.09 26.18
N GLY A 416 -31.73 -8.07 25.98
CA GLY A 416 -30.42 -8.06 26.65
C GLY A 416 -29.41 -7.15 25.98
N LEU A 417 -28.23 -7.08 26.59
CA LEU A 417 -27.09 -6.34 26.07
C LEU A 417 -26.20 -7.28 25.23
N TYR A 418 -25.84 -6.83 24.04
CA TYR A 418 -25.00 -7.52 23.09
C TYR A 418 -23.85 -6.62 22.67
N LEU A 419 -22.84 -7.19 22.03
CA LEU A 419 -21.75 -6.48 21.40
C LEU A 419 -21.77 -6.78 19.91
N LEU A 420 -22.01 -5.76 19.07
CA LEU A 420 -21.94 -5.89 17.61
C LEU A 420 -20.54 -5.46 17.15
N LYS A 421 -19.80 -6.41 16.58
CA LYS A 421 -18.53 -6.18 15.92
C LYS A 421 -18.79 -5.86 14.45
N ILE A 422 -18.36 -4.69 14.03
CA ILE A 422 -18.52 -4.18 12.68
C ILE A 422 -17.12 -4.06 12.07
N THR A 423 -16.91 -4.76 10.97
CA THR A 423 -15.68 -4.65 10.19
C THR A 423 -15.95 -3.79 8.96
N THR A 424 -15.14 -2.78 8.76
CA THR A 424 -15.19 -1.88 7.61
C THR A 424 -13.79 -1.83 6.98
N PRO A 425 -13.62 -1.24 5.80
CA PRO A 425 -12.29 -0.96 5.26
C PRO A 425 -11.40 -0.10 6.18
N LEU A 426 -12.00 0.65 7.11
CA LEU A 426 -11.33 1.51 8.09
C LEU A 426 -10.89 0.78 9.36
N GLY A 427 -11.22 -0.51 9.50
CA GLY A 427 -10.93 -1.31 10.69
C GLY A 427 -12.18 -1.88 11.35
N MET A 428 -12.00 -2.41 12.57
CA MET A 428 -13.07 -3.05 13.33
C MET A 428 -13.51 -2.16 14.49
N GLN A 429 -14.82 -2.07 14.69
CA GLN A 429 -15.41 -1.41 15.85
C GLN A 429 -16.43 -2.33 16.54
N SER A 430 -16.38 -2.40 17.88
CA SER A 430 -17.34 -3.13 18.69
C SER A 430 -18.25 -2.16 19.42
N ILE A 431 -19.55 -2.20 19.15
CA ILE A 431 -20.52 -1.25 19.69
C ILE A 431 -21.57 -2.01 20.52
N PRO A 432 -21.86 -1.57 21.75
CA PRO A 432 -22.90 -2.17 22.55
C PRO A 432 -24.28 -1.93 21.94
N VAL A 433 -25.11 -2.99 21.92
CA VAL A 433 -26.49 -2.98 21.42
C VAL A 433 -27.41 -3.44 22.55
N LEU A 434 -28.34 -2.59 22.96
CA LEU A 434 -29.39 -2.94 23.89
C LEU A 434 -30.65 -3.34 23.13
N LYS A 435 -31.02 -4.61 23.24
CA LYS A 435 -32.29 -5.14 22.69
C LYS A 435 -33.36 -5.16 23.78
N ASN A 436 -34.49 -4.51 23.52
CA ASN A 436 -35.68 -4.45 24.36
C ASN A 436 -36.72 -5.54 23.99
#